data_e98349843a6d2250f3fbc6af59fc08fc
#
_entry.id   e98349843a6d2250f3fbc6af59fc08fc
#
_cell.length_a   1.000
_cell.length_b   1.000
_cell.length_c   1.000
_cell.angle_alpha   90.00
_cell.angle_beta   90.00
_cell.angle_gamma   90.00
#
_symmetry.space_group_name_H-M   'P 1'
#
loop_
_entity.id
_entity.type
_entity.pdbx_description
1 polymer ?
#
loop_
_entity_poly.entity_id
_entity_poly.type
_entity_poly.pdbx_seq_one_letter_code
_entity_poly.pdbx_strand_id
1 'polypeptide(L)'
;YIRSYIPYRQFALRNYYQWGMPSNKAWDKLVLEGHNTNPNWKLTFEAHPAEMLFDLEKDPDELHDLSGTPEYAEILSKMRQALSDHIRVTGDLGFFLPTSRTGHILYDKVRKEKYPLNELYTLVETAGTATTASLSMLEEAITNPLSEMRFWGVVGYAKLAREKQISSCPQALLALLQDSNPYI
;
A
#
# COMPACT_ATOMS: atom_id res chain seq x y z
N TYR A 1 -5.69 7.56 -12.74
CA TYR A 1 -4.72 6.58 -12.25
C TYR A 1 -4.65 6.57 -10.73
N ILE A 2 -4.75 5.40 -10.15
CA ILE A 2 -4.64 5.18 -8.70
C ILE A 2 -3.49 4.21 -8.44
N ARG A 3 -2.64 4.53 -7.47
CA ARG A 3 -1.58 3.65 -6.98
C ARG A 3 -1.83 3.29 -5.53
N SER A 4 -1.88 1.99 -5.23
CA SER A 4 -1.87 1.48 -3.87
C SER A 4 -0.54 0.81 -3.55
N TYR A 5 0.06 1.21 -2.44
CA TYR A 5 1.29 0.59 -1.94
C TYR A 5 1.03 -0.55 -0.94
N ILE A 6 -0.27 -0.75 -0.58
CA ILE A 6 -0.72 -1.87 0.27
C ILE A 6 -1.94 -2.54 -0.40
N PRO A 7 -1.76 -3.14 -1.60
CA PRO A 7 -2.86 -3.57 -2.46
C PRO A 7 -3.69 -4.73 -1.92
N TYR A 8 -3.19 -5.46 -0.93
CA TYR A 8 -3.92 -6.57 -0.32
C TYR A 8 -4.97 -6.12 0.72
N ARG A 9 -5.07 -4.82 1.02
CA ARG A 9 -6.10 -4.26 1.90
C ARG A 9 -7.33 -3.86 1.12
N GLN A 10 -8.47 -3.90 1.79
CA GLN A 10 -9.72 -3.35 1.25
C GLN A 10 -9.75 -1.82 1.46
N PHE A 11 -10.51 -1.09 0.64
CA PHE A 11 -10.70 0.35 0.81
C PHE A 11 -11.46 0.69 2.10
N ALA A 12 -12.47 -0.11 2.45
CA ALA A 12 -13.25 0.07 3.66
C ALA A 12 -12.43 -0.28 4.90
N LEU A 13 -11.61 0.67 5.35
CA LEU A 13 -10.95 0.55 6.65
C LEU A 13 -11.98 0.78 7.76
N ARG A 14 -12.36 -0.29 8.47
CA ARG A 14 -13.33 -0.26 9.56
C ARG A 14 -12.80 0.54 10.75
N ASN A 15 -12.77 1.86 10.61
CA ASN A 15 -12.40 2.75 11.70
C ASN A 15 -13.61 3.03 12.61
N TYR A 16 -13.36 3.41 13.85
CA TYR A 16 -14.38 3.64 14.87
C TYR A 16 -15.42 4.71 14.45
N TYR A 17 -14.98 5.78 13.79
CA TYR A 17 -15.84 6.87 13.38
C TYR A 17 -16.86 6.43 12.32
N GLN A 18 -16.38 5.85 11.23
CA GLN A 18 -17.25 5.40 10.12
C GLN A 18 -18.14 4.24 10.54
N TRP A 19 -17.59 3.24 11.25
CA TRP A 19 -18.37 2.09 11.71
C TRP A 19 -19.19 2.37 12.99
N GLY A 20 -19.10 3.57 13.55
CA GLY A 20 -20.07 4.13 14.48
C GLY A 20 -21.43 4.40 13.83
N MET A 21 -21.47 4.66 12.51
CA MET A 21 -22.69 4.99 11.78
C MET A 21 -23.52 3.73 11.47
N PRO A 22 -24.85 3.75 11.75
CA PRO A 22 -25.74 2.62 11.46
C PRO A 22 -25.76 2.23 9.98
N SER A 23 -25.66 3.20 9.06
CA SER A 23 -25.63 2.98 7.60
C SER A 23 -24.44 2.12 7.16
N ASN A 24 -23.24 2.41 7.67
CA ASN A 24 -22.05 1.64 7.33
C ASN A 24 -22.10 0.22 7.88
N LYS A 25 -22.66 0.04 9.09
CA LYS A 25 -22.90 -1.29 9.67
C LYS A 25 -23.92 -2.09 8.87
N ALA A 26 -25.00 -1.45 8.43
CA ALA A 26 -26.02 -2.11 7.61
C ALA A 26 -25.47 -2.53 6.25
N TRP A 27 -24.66 -1.66 5.60
CA TRP A 27 -24.01 -1.97 4.34
C TRP A 27 -23.03 -3.14 4.49
N ASP A 28 -22.12 -3.09 5.48
CA ASP A 28 -21.18 -4.17 5.78
C ASP A 28 -21.90 -5.52 5.99
N LYS A 29 -22.99 -5.50 6.77
CA LYS A 29 -23.82 -6.68 7.02
C LYS A 29 -24.42 -7.24 5.72
N LEU A 30 -25.02 -6.38 4.88
CA LEU A 30 -25.60 -6.81 3.60
C LEU A 30 -24.58 -7.47 2.68
N VAL A 31 -23.37 -6.92 2.62
CA VAL A 31 -22.28 -7.48 1.80
C VAL A 31 -21.76 -8.79 2.38
N LEU A 32 -21.53 -8.88 3.69
CA LEU A 32 -21.05 -10.10 4.36
C LEU A 32 -22.05 -11.27 4.28
N GLU A 33 -23.35 -10.98 4.35
CA GLU A 33 -24.44 -11.98 4.26
C GLU A 33 -24.77 -12.34 2.81
N GLY A 34 -24.14 -11.70 1.82
CA GLY A 34 -24.42 -11.95 0.40
C GLY A 34 -25.79 -11.42 -0.08
N HIS A 35 -26.41 -10.52 0.66
CA HIS A 35 -27.73 -9.95 0.36
C HIS A 35 -27.65 -8.68 -0.50
N ASN A 36 -26.45 -8.32 -0.98
CA ASN A 36 -26.29 -7.17 -1.85
C ASN A 36 -26.87 -7.45 -3.25
N THR A 37 -27.80 -6.62 -3.67
CA THR A 37 -28.42 -6.71 -5.02
C THR A 37 -27.59 -6.03 -6.09
N ASN A 38 -26.72 -5.09 -5.74
CA ASN A 38 -25.79 -4.43 -6.65
C ASN A 38 -24.37 -5.00 -6.45
N PRO A 39 -23.76 -5.63 -7.48
CA PRO A 39 -22.45 -6.23 -7.38
C PRO A 39 -21.34 -5.23 -7.02
N ASN A 40 -21.52 -3.94 -7.33
CA ASN A 40 -20.53 -2.91 -7.05
C ASN A 40 -20.45 -2.55 -5.56
N TRP A 41 -21.46 -2.87 -4.75
CA TRP A 41 -21.45 -2.57 -3.32
C TRP A 41 -20.36 -3.31 -2.53
N LYS A 42 -19.84 -4.41 -3.07
CA LYS A 42 -18.78 -5.18 -2.43
C LYS A 42 -17.37 -4.67 -2.76
N LEU A 43 -17.19 -3.89 -3.84
CA LEU A 43 -15.87 -3.46 -4.32
C LEU A 43 -15.03 -2.80 -3.23
N THR A 44 -15.66 -1.97 -2.39
CA THR A 44 -14.97 -1.30 -1.29
C THR A 44 -14.50 -2.25 -0.16
N PHE A 45 -15.06 -3.47 -0.09
CA PHE A 45 -14.72 -4.52 0.88
C PHE A 45 -13.79 -5.58 0.31
N GLU A 46 -13.46 -5.53 -0.96
CA GLU A 46 -12.53 -6.43 -1.61
C GLU A 46 -11.12 -5.86 -1.60
N ALA A 47 -10.12 -6.75 -1.71
CA ALA A 47 -8.75 -6.34 -1.98
C ALA A 47 -8.67 -5.74 -3.39
N HIS A 48 -7.93 -4.67 -3.53
CA HIS A 48 -7.73 -4.01 -4.81
C HIS A 48 -6.31 -4.27 -5.37
N PRO A 49 -6.10 -4.11 -6.69
CA PRO A 49 -4.78 -4.23 -7.28
C PRO A 49 -3.84 -3.08 -6.86
N ALA A 50 -2.55 -3.26 -7.13
CA ALA A 50 -1.54 -2.23 -6.86
C ALA A 50 -1.73 -0.98 -7.72
N GLU A 51 -2.32 -1.12 -8.89
CA GLU A 51 -2.60 -0.04 -9.83
C GLU A 51 -4.00 -0.19 -10.39
N MET A 52 -4.65 0.94 -10.59
CA MET A 52 -5.94 1.03 -11.28
C MET A 52 -5.92 2.22 -12.23
N LEU A 53 -6.63 2.08 -13.36
CA LEU A 53 -6.75 3.11 -14.38
C LEU A 53 -8.20 3.20 -14.85
N PHE A 54 -8.74 4.41 -14.88
CA PHE A 54 -10.13 4.66 -15.27
C PHE A 54 -10.21 5.75 -16.32
N ASP A 55 -11.15 5.61 -17.25
CA ASP A 55 -11.54 6.64 -18.23
C ASP A 55 -12.76 7.39 -17.66
N LEU A 56 -12.52 8.49 -16.96
CA LEU A 56 -13.58 9.22 -16.23
C LEU A 56 -14.65 9.85 -17.14
N GLU A 57 -14.40 9.97 -18.45
CA GLU A 57 -15.42 10.43 -19.37
C GLU A 57 -16.47 9.33 -19.66
N LYS A 58 -16.04 8.07 -19.64
CA LYS A 58 -16.90 6.90 -19.90
C LYS A 58 -17.35 6.18 -18.62
N ASP A 59 -16.56 6.28 -17.58
CA ASP A 59 -16.73 5.58 -16.31
C ASP A 59 -16.49 6.54 -15.13
N PRO A 60 -17.38 7.51 -14.90
CA PRO A 60 -17.23 8.51 -13.83
C PRO A 60 -17.30 7.93 -12.41
N ASP A 61 -17.85 6.73 -12.26
CA ASP A 61 -17.96 6.01 -10.98
C ASP A 61 -16.77 5.06 -10.72
N GLU A 62 -15.77 5.01 -11.61
CA GLU A 62 -14.55 4.20 -11.47
C GLU A 62 -14.84 2.71 -11.21
N LEU A 63 -15.76 2.11 -11.99
CA LEU A 63 -16.19 0.73 -11.82
C LEU A 63 -15.44 -0.26 -12.72
N HIS A 64 -14.79 0.22 -13.79
CA HIS A 64 -14.15 -0.59 -14.82
C HIS A 64 -12.65 -0.29 -14.88
N ASP A 65 -11.87 -1.07 -14.15
CA ASP A 65 -10.40 -0.92 -14.12
C ASP A 65 -9.79 -1.34 -15.47
N LEU A 66 -9.13 -0.41 -16.14
CA LEU A 66 -8.44 -0.56 -17.42
C LEU A 66 -6.95 -0.93 -17.27
N SER A 67 -6.43 -1.04 -16.05
CA SER A 67 -4.99 -1.25 -15.82
C SER A 67 -4.46 -2.57 -16.39
N GLY A 68 -5.32 -3.58 -16.54
CA GLY A 68 -5.01 -4.86 -17.17
C GLY A 68 -5.22 -4.91 -18.69
N THR A 69 -5.69 -3.83 -19.31
CA THR A 69 -6.05 -3.78 -20.73
C THR A 69 -4.84 -3.36 -21.58
N PRO A 70 -4.39 -4.18 -22.55
CA PRO A 70 -3.16 -3.92 -23.33
C PRO A 70 -3.14 -2.57 -24.03
N GLU A 71 -4.29 -2.10 -24.53
CA GLU A 71 -4.44 -0.82 -25.24
C GLU A 71 -4.07 0.39 -24.36
N TYR A 72 -4.18 0.26 -23.04
CA TYR A 72 -3.89 1.31 -22.07
C TYR A 72 -2.50 1.17 -21.41
N ALA A 73 -1.70 0.17 -21.78
CA ALA A 73 -0.42 -0.12 -21.14
C ALA A 73 0.57 1.06 -21.21
N GLU A 74 0.59 1.79 -22.32
CA GLU A 74 1.44 2.96 -22.48
C GLU A 74 1.01 4.13 -21.55
N ILE A 75 -0.30 4.38 -21.48
CA ILE A 75 -0.86 5.42 -20.58
C ILE A 75 -0.59 5.07 -19.14
N LEU A 76 -0.83 3.82 -18.74
CA LEU A 76 -0.54 3.31 -17.41
C LEU A 76 0.93 3.53 -17.03
N SER A 77 1.86 3.18 -17.94
CA SER A 77 3.29 3.35 -17.74
C SER A 77 3.68 4.82 -17.56
N LYS A 78 3.14 5.72 -18.40
CA LYS A 78 3.39 7.17 -18.28
C LYS A 78 2.89 7.74 -16.96
N MET A 79 1.69 7.35 -16.53
CA MET A 79 1.10 7.83 -15.26
C MET A 79 1.85 7.29 -14.04
N ARG A 80 2.29 6.02 -14.08
CA ARG A 80 3.15 5.42 -13.06
C ARG A 80 4.46 6.20 -12.92
N GLN A 81 5.12 6.50 -14.04
CA GLN A 81 6.37 7.25 -14.04
C GLN A 81 6.16 8.67 -13.51
N ALA A 82 5.12 9.36 -13.97
CA ALA A 82 4.80 10.72 -13.52
C ALA A 82 4.56 10.78 -12.00
N LEU A 83 3.87 9.79 -11.43
CA LEU A 83 3.67 9.72 -9.98
C LEU A 83 4.98 9.44 -9.24
N SER A 84 5.80 8.49 -9.72
CA SER A 84 7.10 8.17 -9.12
C SER A 84 8.03 9.40 -9.12
N ASP A 85 8.09 10.13 -10.24
CA ASP A 85 8.89 11.35 -10.36
C ASP A 85 8.38 12.44 -9.42
N HIS A 86 7.06 12.63 -9.33
CA HIS A 86 6.45 13.59 -8.42
C HIS A 86 6.80 13.32 -6.95
N ILE A 87 6.66 12.07 -6.50
CA ILE A 87 7.01 11.63 -5.14
C ILE A 87 8.48 11.97 -4.83
N ARG A 88 9.38 11.67 -5.77
CA ARG A 88 10.83 11.91 -5.60
C ARG A 88 11.19 13.39 -5.59
N VAL A 89 10.61 14.17 -6.50
CA VAL A 89 10.87 15.62 -6.61
C VAL A 89 10.34 16.38 -5.40
N THR A 90 9.15 16.00 -4.91
CA THR A 90 8.55 16.65 -3.74
C THR A 90 9.14 16.17 -2.41
N GLY A 91 9.83 15.01 -2.41
CA GLY A 91 10.31 14.39 -1.17
C GLY A 91 9.14 13.98 -0.28
N ASP A 92 8.16 13.25 -0.83
CA ASP A 92 6.92 12.90 -0.14
C ASP A 92 7.18 12.10 1.14
N LEU A 93 6.72 12.61 2.26
CA LEU A 93 6.86 12.00 3.59
C LEU A 93 5.66 11.11 3.98
N GLY A 94 4.74 10.85 3.05
CA GLY A 94 3.56 10.01 3.26
C GLY A 94 3.88 8.57 3.67
N PHE A 95 5.06 8.09 3.34
CA PHE A 95 5.52 6.71 3.59
C PHE A 95 6.17 6.49 4.97
N PHE A 96 6.28 7.54 5.77
CA PHE A 96 6.79 7.46 7.14
C PHE A 96 5.74 6.97 8.12
N LEU A 97 6.18 6.24 9.14
CA LEU A 97 5.32 5.73 10.20
C LEU A 97 4.73 6.85 11.06
N PRO A 98 3.56 6.65 11.67
CA PRO A 98 2.95 7.63 12.57
C PRO A 98 3.86 8.05 13.73
N THR A 99 4.67 7.13 14.25
CA THR A 99 5.68 7.42 15.31
C THR A 99 6.74 8.41 14.86
N SER A 100 7.03 8.48 13.57
CA SER A 100 7.99 9.41 13.00
C SER A 100 7.35 10.75 12.61
N ARG A 101 6.01 10.83 12.57
CA ARG A 101 5.24 12.00 12.13
C ARG A 101 4.87 12.90 13.30
N THR A 102 5.83 13.57 13.90
CA THR A 102 5.57 14.54 14.96
C THR A 102 5.74 15.97 14.45
N GLY A 103 4.73 16.47 13.72
CA GLY A 103 4.67 17.86 13.25
C GLY A 103 5.85 18.28 12.37
N HIS A 104 6.41 19.48 12.62
CA HIS A 104 7.55 20.03 11.89
C HIS A 104 8.84 19.20 12.04
N ILE A 105 8.91 18.37 13.06
CA ILE A 105 10.11 17.62 13.44
C ILE A 105 10.51 16.64 12.35
N LEU A 106 9.55 15.98 11.69
CA LEU A 106 9.88 15.00 10.66
C LEU A 106 10.58 15.63 9.47
N TYR A 107 10.02 16.74 8.94
CA TYR A 107 10.59 17.40 7.76
C TYR A 107 12.02 17.89 8.04
N ASP A 108 12.23 18.53 9.17
CA ASP A 108 13.54 18.99 9.59
C ASP A 108 14.53 17.85 9.81
N LYS A 109 14.09 16.76 10.45
CA LYS A 109 14.89 15.57 10.67
C LYS A 109 15.35 14.95 9.36
N VAL A 110 14.43 14.71 8.44
CA VAL A 110 14.73 14.11 7.12
C VAL A 110 15.75 14.94 6.34
N ARG A 111 15.61 16.28 6.34
CA ARG A 111 16.57 17.17 5.67
C ARG A 111 17.93 17.22 6.35
N LYS A 112 17.97 17.30 7.69
CA LYS A 112 19.21 17.43 8.44
C LYS A 112 20.00 16.12 8.48
N GLU A 113 19.32 15.00 8.63
CA GLU A 113 19.94 13.68 8.75
C GLU A 113 20.24 13.01 7.38
N LYS A 114 19.94 13.68 6.27
CA LYS A 114 20.12 13.13 4.92
C LYS A 114 19.49 11.74 4.79
N TYR A 115 18.24 11.62 5.22
CA TYR A 115 17.50 10.37 5.16
C TYR A 115 17.51 9.80 3.72
N PRO A 116 17.71 8.48 3.53
CA PRO A 116 17.80 7.86 2.21
C PRO A 116 16.42 7.72 1.56
N LEU A 117 15.81 8.87 1.16
CA LEU A 117 14.46 8.91 0.61
C LEU A 117 14.30 8.11 -0.68
N ASN A 118 15.29 8.14 -1.57
CA ASN A 118 15.21 7.41 -2.83
C ASN A 118 15.20 5.90 -2.64
N GLU A 119 15.97 5.41 -1.68
CA GLU A 119 16.00 4.01 -1.29
C GLU A 119 14.65 3.61 -0.65
N LEU A 120 14.10 4.47 0.22
CA LEU A 120 12.78 4.26 0.79
C LEU A 120 11.71 4.17 -0.30
N TYR A 121 11.66 5.12 -1.24
CA TYR A 121 10.67 5.11 -2.33
C TYR A 121 10.80 3.88 -3.22
N THR A 122 12.03 3.45 -3.54
CA THR A 122 12.27 2.23 -4.29
C THR A 122 11.74 1.00 -3.57
N LEU A 123 11.99 0.91 -2.25
CA LEU A 123 11.47 -0.17 -1.43
C LEU A 123 9.94 -0.15 -1.34
N VAL A 124 9.32 1.03 -1.17
CA VAL A 124 7.85 1.21 -1.14
C VAL A 124 7.21 0.73 -2.44
N GLU A 125 7.76 1.14 -3.58
CA GLU A 125 7.29 0.72 -4.90
C GLU A 125 7.42 -0.80 -5.07
N THR A 126 8.56 -1.36 -4.64
CA THR A 126 8.81 -2.80 -4.66
C THR A 126 7.86 -3.58 -3.75
N ALA A 127 7.65 -3.12 -2.51
CA ALA A 127 6.79 -3.79 -1.55
C ALA A 127 5.34 -3.95 -2.04
N GLY A 128 4.79 -2.90 -2.67
CA GLY A 128 3.43 -2.92 -3.24
C GLY A 128 3.26 -3.87 -4.43
N THR A 129 4.34 -4.19 -5.14
CA THR A 129 4.34 -5.09 -6.31
C THR A 129 5.24 -6.32 -6.12
N ALA A 130 5.63 -6.63 -4.88
CA ALA A 130 6.60 -7.67 -4.57
C ALA A 130 6.26 -9.02 -5.22
N THR A 131 7.29 -9.65 -5.75
CA THR A 131 7.33 -11.04 -6.23
C THR A 131 8.49 -11.76 -5.57
N THR A 132 8.65 -13.05 -5.81
CA THR A 132 9.81 -13.80 -5.28
C THR A 132 11.16 -13.23 -5.71
N ALA A 133 11.22 -12.52 -6.84
CA ALA A 133 12.42 -11.79 -7.27
C ALA A 133 12.79 -10.61 -6.34
N SER A 134 11.84 -10.14 -5.53
CA SER A 134 12.06 -9.04 -4.58
C SER A 134 12.65 -9.50 -3.23
N LEU A 135 12.75 -10.80 -2.98
CA LEU A 135 13.10 -11.35 -1.66
C LEU A 135 14.41 -10.80 -1.10
N SER A 136 15.47 -10.71 -1.91
CA SER A 136 16.75 -10.18 -1.45
C SER A 136 16.65 -8.74 -0.91
N MET A 137 15.91 -7.87 -1.61
CA MET A 137 15.68 -6.49 -1.15
C MET A 137 14.84 -6.46 0.14
N LEU A 138 13.82 -7.32 0.23
CA LEU A 138 12.97 -7.39 1.42
C LEU A 138 13.74 -7.93 2.64
N GLU A 139 14.63 -8.90 2.47
CA GLU A 139 15.52 -9.43 3.52
C GLU A 139 16.46 -8.35 4.06
N GLU A 140 17.06 -7.55 3.17
CA GLU A 140 17.88 -6.41 3.58
C GLU A 140 17.03 -5.37 4.32
N ALA A 141 15.82 -5.08 3.83
CA ALA A 141 14.93 -4.09 4.41
C ALA A 141 14.50 -4.44 5.84
N ILE A 142 14.12 -5.69 6.13
CA ILE A 142 13.65 -6.10 7.47
C ILE A 142 14.74 -6.10 8.54
N THR A 143 16.00 -6.03 8.14
CA THR A 143 17.15 -5.93 9.07
C THR A 143 17.75 -4.52 9.13
N ASN A 144 17.16 -3.56 8.41
CA ASN A 144 17.67 -2.19 8.31
C ASN A 144 17.54 -1.44 9.65
N PRO A 145 18.50 -0.58 10.03
CA PRO A 145 18.40 0.23 11.25
C PRO A 145 17.22 1.22 11.23
N LEU A 146 16.77 1.66 10.05
CA LEU A 146 15.64 2.60 9.91
C LEU A 146 14.30 1.85 9.98
N SER A 147 13.41 2.30 10.86
CA SER A 147 12.12 1.66 11.09
C SER A 147 11.22 1.66 9.85
N GLU A 148 11.23 2.73 9.06
CA GLU A 148 10.47 2.80 7.83
C GLU A 148 10.88 1.73 6.82
N MET A 149 12.19 1.47 6.71
CA MET A 149 12.69 0.40 5.83
C MET A 149 12.21 -0.96 6.30
N ARG A 150 12.30 -1.25 7.62
CA ARG A 150 11.79 -2.51 8.18
C ARG A 150 10.28 -2.66 7.94
N PHE A 151 9.52 -1.60 8.18
CA PHE A 151 8.07 -1.61 7.96
C PHE A 151 7.72 -1.97 6.51
N TRP A 152 8.33 -1.31 5.54
CA TRP A 152 8.04 -1.59 4.13
C TRP A 152 8.57 -2.95 3.68
N GLY A 153 9.64 -3.44 4.28
CA GLY A 153 10.07 -4.83 4.13
C GLY A 153 9.00 -5.83 4.58
N VAL A 154 8.39 -5.61 5.77
CA VAL A 154 7.26 -6.41 6.29
C VAL A 154 6.05 -6.33 5.36
N VAL A 155 5.71 -5.15 4.82
CA VAL A 155 4.62 -4.98 3.85
C VAL A 155 4.84 -5.84 2.61
N GLY A 156 6.06 -5.88 2.07
CA GLY A 156 6.41 -6.74 0.93
C GLY A 156 6.25 -8.24 1.24
N TYR A 157 6.71 -8.68 2.41
CA TYR A 157 6.52 -10.06 2.87
C TYR A 157 5.03 -10.41 3.07
N ALA A 158 4.25 -9.49 3.64
CA ALA A 158 2.82 -9.70 3.83
C ALA A 158 2.09 -9.90 2.50
N LYS A 159 2.48 -9.16 1.44
CA LYS A 159 1.96 -9.35 0.09
C LYS A 159 2.31 -10.74 -0.43
N LEU A 160 3.58 -11.14 -0.39
CA LEU A 160 4.02 -12.46 -0.87
C LEU A 160 3.31 -13.62 -0.16
N ALA A 161 3.12 -13.50 1.15
CA ALA A 161 2.42 -14.50 1.94
C ALA A 161 0.92 -14.61 1.56
N ARG A 162 0.24 -13.47 1.39
CA ARG A 162 -1.17 -13.45 0.97
C ARG A 162 -1.38 -14.05 -0.42
N GLU A 163 -0.46 -13.80 -1.33
CA GLU A 163 -0.48 -14.37 -2.68
C GLU A 163 0.08 -15.80 -2.75
N LYS A 164 0.42 -16.38 -1.58
CA LYS A 164 0.99 -17.75 -1.46
C LYS A 164 2.27 -17.95 -2.27
N GLN A 165 3.02 -16.87 -2.49
CA GLN A 165 4.31 -16.92 -3.19
C GLN A 165 5.45 -17.40 -2.28
N ILE A 166 5.26 -17.35 -0.96
CA ILE A 166 6.16 -17.89 0.05
C ILE A 166 5.38 -18.81 0.99
N SER A 167 6.03 -19.90 1.46
CA SER A 167 5.44 -20.89 2.34
C SER A 167 6.03 -20.88 3.76
N SER A 168 7.11 -20.15 3.97
CA SER A 168 7.81 -20.06 5.25
C SER A 168 8.07 -18.61 5.63
N CYS A 169 8.12 -18.36 6.94
CA CYS A 169 8.45 -17.05 7.50
C CYS A 169 9.95 -17.02 7.84
N PRO A 170 10.75 -16.08 7.31
CA PRO A 170 12.14 -15.93 7.69
C PRO A 170 12.31 -15.64 9.17
N GLN A 171 13.37 -16.19 9.79
CA GLN A 171 13.65 -15.95 11.21
C GLN A 171 13.83 -14.45 11.53
N ALA A 172 14.44 -13.68 10.62
CA ALA A 172 14.58 -12.24 10.79
C ALA A 172 13.23 -11.51 10.83
N LEU A 173 12.23 -11.97 10.08
CA LEU A 173 10.87 -11.41 10.11
C LEU A 173 10.17 -11.74 11.45
N LEU A 174 10.37 -12.93 11.99
CA LEU A 174 9.86 -13.29 13.32
C LEU A 174 10.47 -12.45 14.45
N ALA A 175 11.74 -12.07 14.30
CA ALA A 175 12.40 -11.19 15.27
C ALA A 175 11.75 -9.80 15.36
N LEU A 176 11.11 -9.33 14.31
CA LEU A 176 10.39 -8.05 14.30
C LEU A 176 9.14 -8.03 15.18
N LEU A 177 8.64 -9.17 15.66
CA LEU A 177 7.60 -9.20 16.69
C LEU A 177 8.05 -8.55 18.02
N GLN A 178 9.35 -8.34 18.18
CA GLN A 178 9.96 -7.65 19.33
C GLN A 178 10.57 -6.29 18.92
N ASP A 179 10.15 -5.74 17.78
CA ASP A 179 10.67 -4.45 17.33
C ASP A 179 10.29 -3.34 18.30
N SER A 180 11.21 -2.40 18.50
CA SER A 180 11.00 -1.22 19.36
C SER A 180 9.93 -0.27 18.81
N ASN A 181 9.65 -0.31 17.51
CA ASN A 181 8.59 0.48 16.89
C ASN A 181 7.28 -0.32 16.86
N PRO A 182 6.20 0.13 17.55
CA PRO A 182 4.95 -0.62 17.70
C PRO A 182 4.14 -0.79 16.39
N TYR A 183 4.58 -0.20 15.30
CA TYR A 183 3.95 -0.33 13.97
C TYR A 183 4.61 -1.41 13.11
N ILE A 184 5.66 -2.04 13.57
CA ILE A 184 6.36 -3.13 12.89
C ILE A 184 6.04 -4.45 13.55
#